data_f8f05bcda95333cc90c33adf7cb56992
#
_entry.id   f8f05bcda95333cc90c33adf7cb56992
#
_cell.length_a   1.000
_cell.length_b   1.000
_cell.length_c   1.000
_cell.angle_alpha   90.00
_cell.angle_beta   90.00
_cell.angle_gamma   90.00
#
_symmetry.space_group_name_H-M   'P 1'
#
loop_
_entity.id
_entity.type
_entity.pdbx_description
1 polymer ?
#
loop_
_entity_poly.entity_id
_entity_poly.type
_entity_poly.pdbx_seq_one_letter_code
_entity_poly.pdbx_strand_id
1 'polypeptide(L)'
;MDPDITLTSESKEDTYELAEDYHMDVAQMSRPTEFKAGLPEDFSGKNEDATQWLLAMKAYFIINERVYTKDVTTVLIFLNKLSKGRGATFAEGWYMKLANLGIPDSEKTFKKLCKAFEEVFVPKDLKDRARQTVYSLSMDQFNGDFDEYSTAFKLAQTCCGVDDDSILVDALQRGVTQQLAVMMTAATLPDAQTSWKWEQWLDKAGEFYRNMV
;
A
#
# COMPACT_ATOMS: atom_id res chain seq x y z
N MET A 1 -67.76 49.66 35.31
CA MET A 1 -66.43 49.98 35.83
C MET A 1 -65.59 48.73 35.63
N ASP A 2 -65.02 48.62 34.46
CA ASP A 2 -64.07 47.55 34.09
C ASP A 2 -62.65 48.11 34.08
N PRO A 3 -61.68 47.50 34.69
CA PRO A 3 -60.28 47.90 34.50
C PRO A 3 -59.67 47.16 33.35
N ASP A 4 -59.14 47.98 32.47
CA ASP A 4 -58.31 47.73 31.31
C ASP A 4 -57.08 46.89 31.68
N ILE A 5 -56.89 45.74 31.04
CA ILE A 5 -55.64 44.96 31.13
C ILE A 5 -54.89 45.11 29.80
N THR A 6 -53.96 46.07 29.80
CA THR A 6 -52.94 46.17 28.76
C THR A 6 -51.98 45.01 28.84
N LEU A 7 -52.05 44.10 27.88
CA LEU A 7 -51.05 43.08 27.61
C LEU A 7 -49.87 43.72 26.87
N THR A 8 -48.75 43.81 27.57
CA THR A 8 -47.46 44.20 27.01
C THR A 8 -46.92 43.09 26.10
N SER A 9 -46.71 43.43 24.85
CA SER A 9 -46.04 42.59 23.84
C SER A 9 -44.53 42.66 24.00
N GLU A 10 -43.96 41.88 24.91
CA GLU A 10 -42.52 41.69 25.03
C GLU A 10 -42.27 40.16 25.22
N SER A 11 -42.00 39.44 24.18
CA SER A 11 -41.23 38.18 24.21
C SER A 11 -41.21 37.41 22.85
N LYS A 12 -41.05 38.05 21.74
CA LYS A 12 -40.90 37.36 20.45
C LYS A 12 -39.59 37.62 19.68
N GLU A 13 -38.74 38.52 20.15
CA GLU A 13 -37.48 38.86 19.46
C GLU A 13 -36.28 38.02 19.93
N ASP A 14 -36.28 37.53 21.19
CA ASP A 14 -35.12 36.80 21.74
C ASP A 14 -34.98 35.32 21.26
N THR A 15 -36.02 34.76 20.61
CA THR A 15 -35.99 33.37 20.15
C THR A 15 -35.41 33.21 18.73
N TYR A 16 -35.28 34.28 17.97
CA TYR A 16 -34.75 34.18 16.58
C TYR A 16 -33.25 34.41 16.50
N GLU A 17 -32.63 35.16 17.42
CA GLU A 17 -31.16 35.32 17.45
C GLU A 17 -30.40 34.07 17.83
N LEU A 18 -30.96 33.21 18.69
CA LEU A 18 -30.35 31.92 19.09
C LEU A 18 -30.39 30.86 17.96
N ALA A 19 -31.28 31.02 16.99
CA ALA A 19 -31.39 30.08 15.88
C ALA A 19 -30.42 30.41 14.73
N GLU A 20 -30.02 31.67 14.55
CA GLU A 20 -29.05 32.06 13.54
C GLU A 20 -27.61 31.70 13.94
N ASP A 21 -27.25 31.78 15.21
CA ASP A 21 -25.92 31.36 15.70
C ASP A 21 -25.69 29.84 15.60
N TYR A 22 -26.76 29.04 15.74
CA TYR A 22 -26.64 27.58 15.60
C TYR A 22 -26.54 27.11 14.13
N HIS A 23 -27.00 27.90 13.19
CA HIS A 23 -26.88 27.58 11.75
C HIS A 23 -25.53 27.96 11.15
N MET A 24 -24.76 28.84 11.77
CA MET A 24 -23.43 29.19 11.26
C MET A 24 -22.35 28.18 11.65
N ASP A 25 -22.47 27.49 12.79
CA ASP A 25 -21.48 26.50 13.22
C ASP A 25 -21.55 25.16 12.44
N VAL A 26 -22.71 24.79 11.90
CA VAL A 26 -22.85 23.57 11.07
C VAL A 26 -22.34 23.79 9.65
N ALA A 27 -22.34 25.01 9.14
CA ALA A 27 -21.81 25.34 7.80
C ALA A 27 -20.28 25.47 7.77
N GLN A 28 -19.63 25.55 8.92
CA GLN A 28 -18.17 25.48 9.09
C GLN A 28 -17.66 24.10 9.44
N MET A 29 -18.40 23.03 9.18
CA MET A 29 -17.81 21.69 9.10
C MET A 29 -16.72 21.77 8.02
N SER A 30 -15.49 21.98 8.49
CA SER A 30 -14.30 22.18 7.69
C SER A 30 -14.24 21.14 6.58
N ARG A 31 -14.21 21.60 5.33
CA ARG A 31 -13.96 20.74 4.19
C ARG A 31 -12.72 19.92 4.54
N PRO A 32 -12.71 18.61 4.29
CA PRO A 32 -11.56 17.79 4.60
C PRO A 32 -10.33 18.43 3.97
N THR A 33 -9.33 18.77 4.80
CA THR A 33 -8.11 19.42 4.36
C THR A 33 -7.15 18.37 3.88
N GLU A 34 -6.56 18.59 2.73
CA GLU A 34 -5.53 17.72 2.17
C GLU A 34 -4.32 17.63 3.10
N PHE A 35 -3.91 16.42 3.42
CA PHE A 35 -2.65 16.15 4.06
C PHE A 35 -1.54 16.13 3.00
N LYS A 36 -0.82 17.24 2.87
CA LYS A 36 0.21 17.43 1.82
C LYS A 36 1.51 16.68 2.09
N ALA A 37 1.76 16.26 3.33
CA ALA A 37 2.94 15.45 3.63
C ALA A 37 2.83 14.09 2.91
N GLY A 38 3.89 13.74 2.18
CA GLY A 38 3.97 12.47 1.45
C GLY A 38 3.48 12.49 0.01
N LEU A 39 3.10 13.64 -0.55
CA LEU A 39 2.90 13.74 -2.01
C LEU A 39 4.25 13.46 -2.70
N PRO A 40 4.35 12.39 -3.50
CA PRO A 40 5.60 12.04 -4.18
C PRO A 40 6.06 13.14 -5.13
N GLU A 41 7.37 13.23 -5.33
CA GLU A 41 7.94 14.03 -6.39
C GLU A 41 7.50 13.52 -7.78
N ASP A 42 7.76 14.33 -8.80
CA ASP A 42 7.46 13.94 -10.18
C ASP A 42 8.26 12.69 -10.56
N PHE A 43 7.58 11.74 -11.20
CA PHE A 43 8.18 10.49 -11.64
C PHE A 43 9.36 10.73 -12.59
N SER A 44 10.50 10.13 -12.27
CA SER A 44 11.72 10.28 -13.07
C SER A 44 11.65 9.67 -14.47
N GLY A 45 10.69 8.76 -14.71
CA GLY A 45 10.57 7.95 -15.94
C GLY A 45 11.43 6.68 -15.92
N LYS A 46 12.17 6.41 -14.82
CA LYS A 46 13.00 5.22 -14.68
C LYS A 46 12.19 4.04 -14.17
N ASN A 47 12.39 2.88 -14.78
CA ASN A 47 11.72 1.65 -14.39
C ASN A 47 12.09 1.18 -12.97
N GLU A 48 13.32 1.49 -12.53
CA GLU A 48 13.83 1.15 -11.19
C GLU A 48 13.02 1.82 -10.07
N ASP A 49 12.60 3.06 -10.30
CA ASP A 49 11.84 3.86 -9.32
C ASP A 49 10.32 3.57 -9.39
N ALA A 50 9.85 2.93 -10.46
CA ALA A 50 8.43 2.86 -10.79
C ALA A 50 7.58 2.22 -9.70
N THR A 51 8.04 1.10 -9.13
CA THR A 51 7.29 0.38 -8.09
C THR A 51 7.17 1.22 -6.82
N GLN A 52 8.29 1.78 -6.35
CA GLN A 52 8.31 2.59 -5.12
C GLN A 52 7.49 3.86 -5.30
N TRP A 53 7.64 4.52 -6.45
CA TRP A 53 6.86 5.73 -6.76
C TRP A 53 5.36 5.45 -6.81
N LEU A 54 4.94 4.36 -7.47
CA LEU A 54 3.52 3.96 -7.54
C LEU A 54 2.95 3.66 -6.15
N LEU A 55 3.69 2.96 -5.30
CA LEU A 55 3.28 2.67 -3.93
C LEU A 55 3.12 3.96 -3.12
N ALA A 56 4.05 4.90 -3.24
CA ALA A 56 3.96 6.20 -2.58
C ALA A 56 2.75 7.01 -3.05
N MET A 57 2.43 7.00 -4.35
CA MET A 57 1.21 7.62 -4.88
C MET A 57 -0.07 6.96 -4.35
N LYS A 58 -0.12 5.62 -4.30
CA LYS A 58 -1.26 4.88 -3.72
C LYS A 58 -1.44 5.24 -2.24
N ALA A 59 -0.35 5.26 -1.46
CA ALA A 59 -0.39 5.63 -0.04
C ALA A 59 -0.88 7.07 0.17
N TYR A 60 -0.41 8.02 -0.65
CA TYR A 60 -0.89 9.40 -0.61
C TYR A 60 -2.41 9.51 -0.82
N PHE A 61 -2.97 8.78 -1.77
CA PHE A 61 -4.42 8.80 -2.01
C PHE A 61 -5.20 8.09 -0.90
N ILE A 62 -4.67 7.04 -0.29
CA ILE A 62 -5.30 6.37 0.86
C ILE A 62 -5.38 7.35 2.05
N ILE A 63 -4.31 8.06 2.37
CA ILE A 63 -4.28 9.05 3.45
C ILE A 63 -5.29 10.18 3.19
N ASN A 64 -5.46 10.56 1.94
CA ASN A 64 -6.34 11.66 1.51
C ASN A 64 -7.68 11.18 0.93
N GLU A 65 -8.15 9.97 1.25
CA GLU A 65 -9.38 9.39 0.66
C GLU A 65 -10.62 10.26 0.84
N ARG A 66 -10.70 11.00 1.97
CA ARG A 66 -11.81 11.91 2.26
C ARG A 66 -11.80 13.17 1.40
N VAL A 67 -10.64 13.54 0.85
CA VAL A 67 -10.46 14.70 -0.04
C VAL A 67 -10.69 14.29 -1.49
N TYR A 68 -10.12 13.16 -1.89
CA TYR A 68 -10.16 12.66 -3.27
C TYR A 68 -11.19 11.56 -3.46
N THR A 69 -12.45 11.92 -3.36
CA THR A 69 -13.58 10.99 -3.47
C THR A 69 -13.93 10.58 -4.91
N LYS A 70 -13.40 11.30 -5.89
CA LYS A 70 -13.69 11.04 -7.32
C LYS A 70 -12.47 10.48 -8.02
N ASP A 71 -12.62 9.35 -8.69
CA ASP A 71 -11.58 8.71 -9.50
C ASP A 71 -10.91 9.66 -10.48
N VAL A 72 -11.69 10.51 -11.14
CA VAL A 72 -11.18 11.48 -12.13
C VAL A 72 -10.17 12.46 -11.51
N THR A 73 -10.42 12.92 -10.29
CA THR A 73 -9.50 13.83 -9.58
C THR A 73 -8.19 13.11 -9.25
N THR A 74 -8.29 11.90 -8.74
CA THR A 74 -7.14 11.04 -8.42
C THR A 74 -6.31 10.75 -9.67
N VAL A 75 -6.97 10.41 -10.79
CA VAL A 75 -6.33 10.19 -12.09
C VAL A 75 -5.58 11.43 -12.56
N LEU A 76 -6.20 12.62 -12.51
CA LEU A 76 -5.56 13.86 -12.96
C LEU A 76 -4.35 14.23 -12.11
N ILE A 77 -4.41 14.08 -10.78
CA ILE A 77 -3.26 14.33 -9.90
C ILE A 77 -2.12 13.36 -10.23
N PHE A 78 -2.43 12.08 -10.41
CA PHE A 78 -1.45 11.08 -10.78
C PHE A 78 -0.75 11.44 -12.10
N LEU A 79 -1.53 11.77 -13.14
CA LEU A 79 -1.00 12.14 -14.46
C LEU A 79 -0.14 13.41 -14.42
N ASN A 80 -0.52 14.40 -13.60
CA ASN A 80 0.28 15.61 -13.42
C ASN A 80 1.66 15.35 -12.83
N LYS A 81 1.82 14.24 -12.06
CA LYS A 81 3.09 13.81 -11.51
C LYS A 81 3.97 13.04 -12.50
N LEU A 82 3.45 12.74 -13.68
CA LEU A 82 4.17 12.11 -14.79
C LEU A 82 4.66 13.17 -15.80
N SER A 83 5.33 14.21 -15.32
CA SER A 83 5.68 15.40 -16.13
C SER A 83 6.97 15.25 -16.94
N LYS A 84 7.74 14.15 -16.79
CA LYS A 84 9.08 14.00 -17.37
C LYS A 84 9.22 12.74 -18.25
N GLY A 85 9.96 12.87 -19.34
CA GLY A 85 10.40 11.76 -20.18
C GLY A 85 9.27 10.81 -20.60
N ARG A 86 9.49 9.50 -20.48
CA ARG A 86 8.49 8.48 -20.81
C ARG A 86 7.20 8.61 -20.01
N GLY A 87 7.27 9.17 -18.78
CA GLY A 87 6.09 9.45 -17.96
C GLY A 87 5.18 10.47 -18.62
N ALA A 88 5.73 11.56 -19.17
CA ALA A 88 4.96 12.58 -19.89
C ALA A 88 4.23 12.00 -21.11
N THR A 89 4.90 11.19 -21.92
CA THR A 89 4.27 10.53 -23.07
C THR A 89 3.13 9.59 -22.66
N PHE A 90 3.32 8.85 -21.57
CA PHE A 90 2.26 8.00 -21.01
C PHE A 90 1.07 8.85 -20.54
N ALA A 91 1.34 9.95 -19.83
CA ALA A 91 0.29 10.87 -19.37
C ALA A 91 -0.50 11.48 -20.54
N GLU A 92 0.17 11.89 -21.63
CA GLU A 92 -0.49 12.39 -22.84
C GLU A 92 -1.49 11.38 -23.42
N GLY A 93 -1.08 10.09 -23.52
CA GLY A 93 -1.98 9.02 -23.97
C GLY A 93 -3.21 8.88 -23.07
N TRP A 94 -3.05 9.02 -21.77
CA TRP A 94 -4.15 8.98 -20.81
C TRP A 94 -5.03 10.25 -20.86
N TYR A 95 -4.48 11.45 -21.06
CA TYR A 95 -5.27 12.66 -21.27
C TYR A 95 -6.15 12.53 -22.52
N MET A 96 -5.62 11.99 -23.61
CA MET A 96 -6.42 11.70 -24.82
C MET A 96 -7.55 10.70 -24.53
N LYS A 97 -7.24 9.65 -23.73
CA LYS A 97 -8.25 8.65 -23.32
C LYS A 97 -9.35 9.28 -22.47
N LEU A 98 -8.99 10.18 -21.52
CA LEU A 98 -9.95 10.88 -20.69
C LEU A 98 -10.86 11.82 -21.51
N ALA A 99 -10.31 12.50 -22.51
CA ALA A 99 -11.05 13.39 -23.39
C ALA A 99 -11.95 12.67 -24.38
N ASN A 100 -11.72 11.38 -24.63
CA ASN A 100 -12.53 10.59 -25.57
C ASN A 100 -13.86 10.17 -24.94
N LEU A 101 -14.95 10.79 -25.42
CA LEU A 101 -16.32 10.51 -24.96
C LEU A 101 -16.83 9.12 -25.37
N GLY A 102 -16.22 8.47 -26.38
CA GLY A 102 -16.57 7.11 -26.80
C GLY A 102 -16.02 6.01 -25.87
N ILE A 103 -15.11 6.36 -24.94
CA ILE A 103 -14.58 5.42 -23.97
C ILE A 103 -15.39 5.51 -22.66
N PRO A 104 -15.94 4.41 -22.14
CA PRO A 104 -16.74 4.44 -20.92
C PRO A 104 -15.89 4.82 -19.69
N ASP A 105 -16.52 5.46 -18.72
CA ASP A 105 -15.82 5.92 -17.49
C ASP A 105 -15.24 4.76 -16.68
N SER A 106 -15.80 3.56 -16.76
CA SER A 106 -15.25 2.34 -16.15
C SER A 106 -13.84 1.98 -16.65
N GLU A 107 -13.45 2.47 -17.83
CA GLU A 107 -12.10 2.32 -18.38
C GLU A 107 -11.16 3.49 -18.04
N LYS A 108 -11.66 4.53 -17.37
CA LYS A 108 -10.94 5.75 -17.00
C LYS A 108 -10.66 5.84 -15.50
N THR A 109 -10.78 4.73 -14.78
CA THR A 109 -10.63 4.66 -13.32
C THR A 109 -9.16 4.69 -12.89
N PHE A 110 -8.93 5.12 -11.65
CA PHE A 110 -7.59 5.10 -11.04
C PHE A 110 -6.98 3.69 -11.02
N LYS A 111 -7.80 2.67 -10.76
CA LYS A 111 -7.37 1.26 -10.81
C LYS A 111 -6.83 0.86 -12.19
N LYS A 112 -7.52 1.27 -13.27
CA LYS A 112 -7.08 0.99 -14.65
C LYS A 112 -5.80 1.75 -14.99
N LEU A 113 -5.68 2.99 -14.52
CA LEU A 113 -4.46 3.79 -14.68
C LEU A 113 -3.26 3.12 -14.00
N CYS A 114 -3.40 2.71 -12.74
CA CYS A 114 -2.34 2.01 -12.03
C CYS A 114 -1.90 0.74 -12.76
N LYS A 115 -2.86 -0.07 -13.22
CA LYS A 115 -2.56 -1.29 -13.99
C LYS A 115 -1.77 -0.98 -15.27
N ALA A 116 -2.22 0.01 -16.05
CA ALA A 116 -1.53 0.43 -17.26
C ALA A 116 -0.12 0.97 -16.98
N PHE A 117 0.05 1.71 -15.87
CA PHE A 117 1.35 2.18 -15.41
C PHE A 117 2.28 1.01 -15.05
N GLU A 118 1.77 0.04 -14.30
CA GLU A 118 2.52 -1.18 -13.95
C GLU A 118 2.96 -1.94 -15.22
N GLU A 119 2.10 -2.08 -16.21
CA GLU A 119 2.40 -2.77 -17.47
C GLU A 119 3.51 -2.09 -18.29
N VAL A 120 3.63 -0.76 -18.19
CA VAL A 120 4.60 0.04 -18.99
C VAL A 120 5.93 0.24 -18.26
N PHE A 121 5.90 0.51 -16.95
CA PHE A 121 7.07 0.97 -16.20
C PHE A 121 7.61 -0.06 -15.22
N VAL A 122 6.76 -0.95 -14.68
CA VAL A 122 7.25 -1.97 -13.74
C VAL A 122 7.79 -3.16 -14.53
N PRO A 123 9.07 -3.52 -14.34
CA PRO A 123 9.66 -4.67 -15.02
C PRO A 123 8.89 -5.95 -14.70
N LYS A 124 8.50 -6.68 -15.76
CA LYS A 124 7.72 -7.93 -15.61
C LYS A 124 8.50 -9.03 -14.89
N ASP A 125 9.82 -8.95 -14.95
CA ASP A 125 10.74 -9.91 -14.35
C ASP A 125 11.04 -9.64 -12.85
N LEU A 126 10.52 -8.54 -12.26
CA LEU A 126 10.76 -8.25 -10.83
C LEU A 126 10.29 -9.38 -9.93
N LYS A 127 9.09 -9.92 -10.18
CA LYS A 127 8.58 -11.06 -9.42
C LYS A 127 9.41 -12.32 -9.65
N ASP A 128 9.83 -12.55 -10.88
CA ASP A 128 10.65 -13.71 -11.22
C ASP A 128 12.05 -13.59 -10.63
N ARG A 129 12.65 -12.40 -10.65
CA ARG A 129 13.93 -12.13 -9.97
C ARG A 129 13.79 -12.31 -8.44
N ALA A 130 12.74 -11.74 -7.82
CA ALA A 130 12.51 -11.92 -6.40
C ALA A 130 12.30 -13.40 -6.05
N ARG A 131 11.58 -14.15 -6.89
CA ARG A 131 11.42 -15.60 -6.73
C ARG A 131 12.77 -16.33 -6.85
N GLN A 132 13.58 -16.00 -7.85
CA GLN A 132 14.94 -16.55 -7.98
C GLN A 132 15.80 -16.21 -6.76
N THR A 133 15.69 -14.98 -6.23
CA THR A 133 16.39 -14.57 -5.01
C THR A 133 15.98 -15.47 -3.84
N VAL A 134 14.68 -15.71 -3.60
CA VAL A 134 14.21 -16.63 -2.55
C VAL A 134 14.84 -18.01 -2.68
N TYR A 135 14.92 -18.55 -3.90
CA TYR A 135 15.51 -19.89 -4.13
C TYR A 135 17.03 -19.93 -4.06
N SER A 136 17.72 -18.81 -4.26
CA SER A 136 19.18 -18.73 -4.26
C SER A 136 19.77 -18.24 -2.94
N LEU A 137 18.93 -17.78 -2.00
CA LEU A 137 19.39 -17.33 -0.69
C LEU A 137 19.97 -18.51 0.09
N SER A 138 21.17 -18.29 0.65
CA SER A 138 21.86 -19.25 1.51
C SER A 138 22.50 -18.52 2.69
N MET A 139 22.53 -19.14 3.86
CA MET A 139 23.24 -18.65 5.04
C MET A 139 24.75 -18.42 4.79
N ASP A 140 25.33 -19.14 3.83
CA ASP A 140 26.73 -18.95 3.46
C ASP A 140 27.01 -17.54 2.90
N GLN A 141 26.01 -16.90 2.28
CA GLN A 141 26.09 -15.52 1.78
C GLN A 141 26.18 -14.49 2.93
N PHE A 142 25.77 -14.89 4.13
CA PHE A 142 25.72 -14.10 5.35
C PHE A 142 26.71 -14.62 6.41
N ASN A 143 27.78 -15.28 6.00
CA ASN A 143 28.81 -15.86 6.88
C ASN A 143 28.22 -16.81 7.95
N GLY A 144 27.10 -17.45 7.65
CA GLY A 144 26.39 -18.34 8.56
C GLY A 144 25.50 -17.62 9.58
N ASP A 145 25.33 -16.30 9.49
CA ASP A 145 24.41 -15.54 10.36
C ASP A 145 22.97 -15.81 9.97
N PHE A 146 22.22 -16.44 10.89
CA PHE A 146 20.83 -16.78 10.68
C PHE A 146 19.91 -15.55 10.70
N ASP A 147 20.18 -14.55 11.52
CA ASP A 147 19.31 -13.37 11.65
C ASP A 147 19.38 -12.51 10.38
N GLU A 148 20.57 -12.32 9.82
CA GLU A 148 20.74 -11.66 8.53
C GLU A 148 20.06 -12.46 7.39
N TYR A 149 20.28 -13.79 7.34
CA TYR A 149 19.64 -14.67 6.38
C TYR A 149 18.11 -14.61 6.46
N SER A 150 17.55 -14.73 7.68
CA SER A 150 16.09 -14.72 7.88
C SER A 150 15.46 -13.41 7.48
N THR A 151 16.15 -12.28 7.74
CA THR A 151 15.70 -10.95 7.33
C THR A 151 15.69 -10.82 5.81
N ALA A 152 16.76 -11.25 5.14
CA ALA A 152 16.86 -11.24 3.69
C ALA A 152 15.79 -12.13 3.05
N PHE A 153 15.53 -13.31 3.63
CA PHE A 153 14.50 -14.23 3.14
C PHE A 153 13.08 -13.61 3.25
N LYS A 154 12.72 -13.03 4.40
CA LYS A 154 11.44 -12.34 4.61
C LYS A 154 11.24 -11.21 3.61
N LEU A 155 12.28 -10.41 3.37
CA LEU A 155 12.23 -9.32 2.40
C LEU A 155 12.04 -9.85 0.97
N ALA A 156 12.79 -10.87 0.57
CA ALA A 156 12.67 -11.47 -0.75
C ALA A 156 11.29 -12.12 -0.96
N GLN A 157 10.74 -12.82 0.05
CA GLN A 157 9.40 -13.40 0.02
C GLN A 157 8.33 -12.32 -0.19
N THR A 158 8.39 -11.22 0.57
CA THR A 158 7.45 -10.09 0.43
C THR A 158 7.47 -9.52 -0.99
N CYS A 159 8.65 -9.44 -1.61
CA CYS A 159 8.79 -8.93 -2.98
C CYS A 159 8.32 -9.91 -4.06
N CYS A 160 8.49 -11.22 -3.86
CA CYS A 160 8.13 -12.22 -4.87
C CYS A 160 6.63 -12.54 -4.92
N GLY A 161 5.90 -12.31 -3.82
CA GLY A 161 4.47 -12.60 -3.72
C GLY A 161 4.15 -14.09 -3.86
N VAL A 162 5.05 -14.97 -3.45
CA VAL A 162 4.81 -16.42 -3.34
C VAL A 162 4.21 -16.71 -1.98
N ASP A 163 3.00 -17.27 -1.95
CA ASP A 163 2.25 -17.58 -0.74
C ASP A 163 2.15 -19.11 -0.50
N ASP A 164 2.86 -19.92 -1.28
CA ASP A 164 2.87 -21.37 -1.12
C ASP A 164 3.90 -21.76 -0.06
N ASP A 165 3.39 -22.17 1.12
CA ASP A 165 4.21 -22.56 2.26
C ASP A 165 5.17 -23.72 1.94
N SER A 166 4.76 -24.68 1.13
CA SER A 166 5.60 -25.85 0.79
C SER A 166 6.83 -25.43 -0.01
N ILE A 167 6.63 -24.50 -0.94
CA ILE A 167 7.69 -23.94 -1.78
C ILE A 167 8.67 -23.12 -0.93
N LEU A 168 8.14 -22.30 -0.01
CA LEU A 168 8.95 -21.46 0.85
C LEU A 168 9.74 -22.26 1.87
N VAL A 169 9.13 -23.29 2.48
CA VAL A 169 9.82 -24.20 3.40
C VAL A 169 10.95 -24.96 2.69
N ASP A 170 10.71 -25.45 1.47
CA ASP A 170 11.74 -26.13 0.68
C ASP A 170 12.92 -25.19 0.33
N ALA A 171 12.64 -23.92 0.02
CA ALA A 171 13.68 -22.92 -0.19
C ALA A 171 14.49 -22.64 1.10
N LEU A 172 13.80 -22.52 2.26
CA LEU A 172 14.43 -22.33 3.56
C LEU A 172 15.33 -23.52 3.94
N GLN A 173 14.85 -24.76 3.76
CA GLN A 173 15.62 -25.96 4.06
C GLN A 173 16.92 -26.06 3.24
N ARG A 174 16.88 -25.61 1.99
CA ARG A 174 18.07 -25.57 1.14
C ARG A 174 19.01 -24.41 1.45
N GLY A 175 18.47 -23.32 1.98
CA GLY A 175 19.25 -22.12 2.26
C GLY A 175 19.99 -22.13 3.60
N VAL A 176 19.56 -22.92 4.58
CA VAL A 176 20.25 -23.00 5.88
C VAL A 176 21.49 -23.89 5.81
N THR A 177 22.38 -23.77 6.82
CA THR A 177 23.56 -24.65 6.93
C THR A 177 23.14 -26.10 7.08
N GLN A 178 23.96 -27.01 6.57
CA GLN A 178 23.69 -28.45 6.65
C GLN A 178 23.48 -28.93 8.11
N GLN A 179 24.22 -28.37 9.06
CA GLN A 179 24.09 -28.72 10.48
C GLN A 179 22.70 -28.34 11.00
N LEU A 180 22.23 -27.13 10.70
CA LEU A 180 20.89 -26.64 11.09
C LEU A 180 19.79 -27.46 10.39
N ALA A 181 19.95 -27.78 9.11
CA ALA A 181 19.01 -28.60 8.36
C ALA A 181 18.84 -29.99 8.97
N VAL A 182 19.96 -30.64 9.37
CA VAL A 182 19.95 -31.97 10.05
C VAL A 182 19.22 -31.86 11.39
N MET A 183 19.50 -30.83 12.20
CA MET A 183 18.82 -30.63 13.49
C MET A 183 17.34 -30.43 13.34
N MET A 184 16.94 -29.59 12.36
CA MET A 184 15.53 -29.37 12.04
C MET A 184 14.83 -30.67 11.63
N THR A 185 15.47 -31.47 10.79
CA THR A 185 14.94 -32.79 10.35
C THR A 185 14.84 -33.79 11.50
N ALA A 186 15.82 -33.83 12.41
CA ALA A 186 15.82 -34.73 13.56
C ALA A 186 14.77 -34.36 14.63
N ALA A 187 14.48 -33.07 14.77
CA ALA A 187 13.53 -32.52 15.76
C ALA A 187 12.06 -32.56 15.28
N THR A 188 11.82 -32.71 13.98
CA THR A 188 10.48 -32.74 13.41
C THR A 188 10.06 -34.18 13.14
N LEU A 189 8.94 -34.61 13.76
CA LEU A 189 8.29 -35.85 13.35
C LEU A 189 7.86 -35.75 11.89
N PRO A 190 7.96 -36.80 11.09
CA PRO A 190 7.65 -36.78 9.65
C PRO A 190 6.29 -36.16 9.31
N ASP A 191 5.30 -36.32 10.17
CA ASP A 191 3.95 -35.80 9.98
C ASP A 191 3.83 -34.29 10.31
N ALA A 192 4.75 -33.70 11.05
CA ALA A 192 4.74 -32.30 11.42
C ALA A 192 5.40 -31.38 10.35
N GLN A 193 6.33 -31.93 9.55
CA GLN A 193 7.04 -31.16 8.54
C GLN A 193 6.15 -30.68 7.38
N THR A 194 5.13 -31.47 7.02
CA THR A 194 4.23 -31.15 5.90
C THR A 194 3.16 -30.12 6.22
N SER A 195 3.00 -29.74 7.49
CA SER A 195 1.95 -28.82 7.94
C SER A 195 2.46 -27.46 8.43
N TRP A 196 3.77 -27.25 8.48
CA TRP A 196 4.30 -25.99 8.98
C TRP A 196 4.20 -24.89 7.94
N LYS A 197 3.70 -23.74 8.37
CA LYS A 197 3.86 -22.50 7.63
C LYS A 197 5.33 -22.10 7.60
N TRP A 198 5.75 -21.42 6.56
CA TRP A 198 7.14 -21.02 6.39
C TRP A 198 7.66 -20.12 7.53
N GLU A 199 6.80 -19.26 8.10
CA GLU A 199 7.16 -18.43 9.26
C GLU A 199 7.45 -19.31 10.50
N GLN A 200 6.60 -20.31 10.76
CA GLN A 200 6.79 -21.24 11.89
C GLN A 200 8.07 -22.04 11.74
N TRP A 201 8.38 -22.46 10.51
CA TRP A 201 9.62 -23.16 10.21
C TRP A 201 10.83 -22.25 10.48
N LEU A 202 10.79 -20.99 10.05
CA LEU A 202 11.84 -20.00 10.23
C LEU A 202 12.07 -19.69 11.71
N ASP A 203 10.99 -19.48 12.48
CA ASP A 203 11.07 -19.23 13.92
C ASP A 203 11.71 -20.40 14.65
N LYS A 204 11.33 -21.64 14.30
CA LYS A 204 11.89 -22.85 14.90
C LYS A 204 13.37 -23.03 14.55
N ALA A 205 13.75 -22.78 13.31
CA ALA A 205 15.14 -22.80 12.89
C ALA A 205 15.99 -21.77 13.67
N GLY A 206 15.44 -20.58 13.94
CA GLY A 206 16.09 -19.58 14.77
C GLY A 206 16.28 -20.01 16.23
N GLU A 207 15.33 -20.75 16.81
CA GLU A 207 15.49 -21.35 18.15
C GLU A 207 16.66 -22.34 18.15
N PHE A 208 16.73 -23.24 17.16
CA PHE A 208 17.83 -24.20 17.07
C PHE A 208 19.18 -23.53 16.84
N TYR A 209 19.23 -22.54 15.95
CA TYR A 209 20.45 -21.79 15.69
C TYR A 209 21.02 -21.14 16.95
N ARG A 210 20.17 -20.45 17.77
CA ARG A 210 20.60 -19.83 19.04
C ARG A 210 21.11 -20.84 20.07
N ASN A 211 20.68 -22.09 19.98
CA ASN A 211 21.17 -23.15 20.87
C ASN A 211 22.47 -23.81 20.37
N MET A 212 22.89 -23.51 19.13
CA MET A 212 24.13 -24.03 18.52
C MET A 212 25.32 -23.09 18.73
N VAL A 213 25.06 -21.81 18.92
CA VAL A 213 26.05 -20.76 19.09
C VAL A 213 26.24 -20.46 20.59
#